data_5b18d44fb484f8dd9ae5aeb615cef728
#
_entry.id   5b18d44fb484f8dd9ae5aeb615cef728
#
_cell.length_a   1.000
_cell.length_b   1.000
_cell.length_c   1.000
_cell.angle_alpha   90.00
_cell.angle_beta   90.00
_cell.angle_gamma   90.00
#
_symmetry.space_group_name_H-M   'P 1'
#
loop_
_entity.id
_entity.type
_entity.pdbx_description
1 polymer ?
#
loop_
_entity_poly.entity_id
_entity_poly.type
_entity_poly.pdbx_seq_one_letter_code
_entity_poly.pdbx_strand_id
1 'polypeptide(L)'
;MEAQLGAWAEGVVATTPPAPSAGEAAIALDGKTLRGSRKQGAPGVHLLSALSHHLGLTLAQQAVDDKTNEITQVETVLRQLVLQDRVVTMDALLTQRHVAQTIVDGGGDDVMIVKDNQPQLRADIELVFTLPPAGDRQESARTVDIGHGRIEQRNLTTSEALMDYSDWPGLAQVFELGRHVIIKKTGEERVEVVYGVTSLRPEQATPGRLLDLVRGHWHMENKSHWGRDVTFDEDRSQVRCGNIPQVMAALRNTVIGLLRWAGHTNIAAACRRLAAQPAQALALIGIALEN
;
A
#
# COMPACT_ATOMS: atom_id res chain seq x y z
N MET A 1 15.93 -11.20 -12.15
CA MET A 1 14.49 -11.38 -12.49
C MET A 1 13.64 -10.31 -11.82
N GLU A 2 13.61 -10.19 -10.48
CA GLU A 2 12.75 -9.17 -9.79
C GLU A 2 13.03 -7.75 -10.25
N ALA A 3 14.30 -7.33 -10.37
CA ALA A 3 14.66 -6.02 -10.89
C ALA A 3 14.16 -5.77 -12.33
N GLN A 4 14.17 -6.78 -13.18
CA GLN A 4 13.66 -6.66 -14.57
C GLN A 4 12.14 -6.55 -14.60
N LEU A 5 11.44 -7.29 -13.74
CA LEU A 5 9.98 -7.20 -13.59
C LEU A 5 9.58 -5.84 -13.00
N GLY A 6 10.35 -5.33 -12.04
CA GLY A 6 10.18 -3.99 -11.50
C GLY A 6 10.37 -2.90 -12.55
N ALA A 7 11.45 -2.96 -13.34
CA ALA A 7 11.71 -2.01 -14.42
C ALA A 7 10.60 -2.03 -15.49
N TRP A 8 10.08 -3.21 -15.84
CA TRP A 8 8.92 -3.32 -16.72
C TRP A 8 7.68 -2.65 -16.12
N ALA A 9 7.38 -2.92 -14.84
CA ALA A 9 6.23 -2.34 -14.15
C ALA A 9 6.32 -0.80 -14.05
N GLU A 10 7.52 -0.26 -13.77
CA GLU A 10 7.78 1.18 -13.79
C GLU A 10 7.54 1.78 -15.19
N GLY A 11 7.99 1.12 -16.25
CA GLY A 11 7.73 1.53 -17.64
C GLY A 11 6.23 1.57 -17.96
N VAL A 12 5.47 0.59 -17.49
CA VAL A 12 4.00 0.55 -17.66
C VAL A 12 3.34 1.70 -16.89
N VAL A 13 3.74 1.95 -15.64
CA VAL A 13 3.20 3.06 -14.84
C VAL A 13 3.50 4.40 -15.50
N ALA A 14 4.72 4.61 -15.99
CA ALA A 14 5.13 5.86 -16.64
C ALA A 14 4.37 6.15 -17.94
N THR A 15 3.93 5.11 -18.66
CA THR A 15 3.22 5.24 -19.95
C THR A 15 1.69 5.18 -19.82
N THR A 16 1.16 4.78 -18.67
CA THR A 16 -0.29 4.68 -18.43
C THR A 16 -0.77 5.97 -17.77
N PRO A 17 -1.66 6.74 -18.43
CA PRO A 17 -2.19 7.96 -17.82
C PRO A 17 -2.86 7.66 -16.48
N PRO A 18 -2.67 8.48 -15.44
CA PRO A 18 -3.42 8.34 -14.20
C PRO A 18 -4.92 8.49 -14.48
N ALA A 19 -5.75 7.70 -13.81
CA ALA A 19 -7.19 7.90 -13.88
C ALA A 19 -7.54 9.29 -13.32
N PRO A 20 -8.52 9.99 -13.87
CA PRO A 20 -8.87 11.38 -13.48
C PRO A 20 -9.20 11.56 -11.98
N SER A 21 -9.52 10.49 -11.27
CA SER A 21 -9.83 10.47 -9.83
C SER A 21 -8.74 9.81 -8.97
N ALA A 22 -7.78 9.14 -9.58
CA ALA A 22 -6.65 8.56 -8.86
C ALA A 22 -5.58 9.65 -8.75
N GLY A 23 -5.50 10.30 -7.61
CA GLY A 23 -4.39 11.20 -7.34
C GLY A 23 -3.10 10.45 -7.66
N GLU A 24 -2.35 11.03 -8.57
CA GLU A 24 -0.95 10.77 -8.96
C GLU A 24 -0.30 9.47 -8.44
N ALA A 25 0.76 9.02 -9.04
CA ALA A 25 1.41 7.72 -8.86
C ALA A 25 1.73 7.34 -7.39
N ALA A 26 0.69 7.07 -6.59
CA ALA A 26 0.87 6.63 -5.22
C ALA A 26 1.34 5.17 -5.18
N ILE A 27 2.24 4.89 -4.24
CA ILE A 27 2.86 3.59 -4.01
C ILE A 27 2.53 3.13 -2.60
N ALA A 28 1.95 1.94 -2.44
CA ALA A 28 1.78 1.29 -1.14
C ALA A 28 3.00 0.43 -0.82
N LEU A 29 3.62 0.64 0.34
CA LEU A 29 4.62 -0.28 0.91
C LEU A 29 3.93 -1.18 1.93
N ASP A 30 4.04 -2.49 1.74
CA ASP A 30 3.40 -3.47 2.61
C ASP A 30 4.19 -4.77 2.70
N GLY A 31 4.11 -5.40 3.87
CA GLY A 31 4.78 -6.64 4.20
C GLY A 31 3.85 -7.85 4.20
N LYS A 32 4.25 -8.94 3.54
CA LYS A 32 3.47 -10.19 3.53
C LYS A 32 4.33 -11.40 3.86
N THR A 33 3.88 -12.18 4.86
CA THR A 33 4.48 -13.48 5.16
C THR A 33 3.87 -14.58 4.28
N LEU A 34 4.72 -15.31 3.55
CA LEU A 34 4.34 -16.49 2.78
C LEU A 34 4.16 -17.69 3.73
N ARG A 35 2.95 -17.89 4.23
CA ARG A 35 2.69 -18.92 5.28
C ARG A 35 3.03 -20.33 4.82
N GLY A 36 2.78 -20.64 3.54
CA GLY A 36 3.09 -21.94 2.93
C GLY A 36 4.59 -22.27 2.86
N SER A 37 5.47 -21.26 2.94
CA SER A 37 6.93 -21.44 2.93
C SER A 37 7.53 -21.86 4.27
N ARG A 38 6.73 -21.90 5.36
CA ARG A 38 7.19 -22.30 6.70
C ARG A 38 7.80 -23.69 6.69
N LYS A 39 8.93 -23.84 7.40
CA LYS A 39 9.54 -25.14 7.71
C LYS A 39 9.45 -25.41 9.20
N GLN A 40 9.63 -26.68 9.59
CA GLN A 40 9.69 -27.03 11.01
C GLN A 40 10.85 -26.28 11.68
N GLY A 41 10.56 -25.43 12.66
CA GLY A 41 11.54 -24.64 13.38
C GLY A 41 12.00 -23.34 12.69
N ALA A 42 11.42 -22.96 11.52
CA ALA A 42 11.72 -21.70 10.84
C ALA A 42 10.45 -20.94 10.44
N PRO A 43 10.41 -19.61 10.55
CA PRO A 43 9.30 -18.78 10.07
C PRO A 43 9.15 -18.90 8.55
N GLY A 44 7.98 -18.46 8.03
CA GLY A 44 7.78 -18.32 6.59
C GLY A 44 8.57 -17.14 6.04
N VAL A 45 8.92 -17.21 4.77
CA VAL A 45 9.55 -16.09 4.05
C VAL A 45 8.66 -14.87 4.15
N HIS A 46 9.21 -13.76 4.61
CA HIS A 46 8.52 -12.48 4.67
C HIS A 46 8.99 -11.60 3.50
N LEU A 47 8.05 -10.96 2.80
CA LEU A 47 8.32 -10.11 1.65
C LEU A 47 7.80 -8.72 1.91
N LEU A 48 8.65 -7.71 1.75
CA LEU A 48 8.24 -6.32 1.63
C LEU A 48 8.04 -6.00 0.14
N SER A 49 6.92 -5.38 -0.20
CA SER A 49 6.54 -5.09 -1.58
C SER A 49 6.08 -3.64 -1.73
N ALA A 50 6.43 -3.03 -2.85
CA ALA A 50 5.94 -1.73 -3.30
C ALA A 50 4.93 -1.94 -4.43
N LEU A 51 3.71 -1.43 -4.26
CA LEU A 51 2.59 -1.62 -5.17
C LEU A 51 2.04 -0.28 -5.65
N SER A 52 1.86 -0.11 -6.97
CA SER A 52 1.18 1.06 -7.53
C SER A 52 -0.30 1.06 -7.15
N HIS A 53 -0.79 2.14 -6.54
CA HIS A 53 -2.21 2.31 -6.21
C HIS A 53 -3.11 2.24 -7.45
N HIS A 54 -2.68 2.87 -8.53
CA HIS A 54 -3.48 2.97 -9.76
C HIS A 54 -3.63 1.62 -10.45
N LEU A 55 -2.53 0.96 -10.75
CA LEU A 55 -2.53 -0.27 -11.56
C LEU A 55 -2.50 -1.55 -10.71
N GLY A 56 -2.12 -1.47 -9.44
CA GLY A 56 -1.89 -2.65 -8.59
C GLY A 56 -0.74 -3.52 -9.08
N LEU A 57 0.21 -2.91 -9.79
CA LEU A 57 1.47 -3.53 -10.19
C LEU A 57 2.45 -3.54 -9.03
N THR A 58 3.19 -4.62 -8.87
CA THR A 58 4.34 -4.68 -7.96
C THR A 58 5.54 -4.06 -8.66
N LEU A 59 6.03 -2.92 -8.13
CA LEU A 59 7.15 -2.14 -8.67
C LEU A 59 8.49 -2.66 -8.15
N ALA A 60 8.52 -3.05 -6.87
CA ALA A 60 9.68 -3.65 -6.23
C ALA A 60 9.24 -4.67 -5.18
N GLN A 61 10.10 -5.65 -4.89
CA GLN A 61 9.88 -6.66 -3.86
C GLN A 61 11.23 -7.09 -3.30
N GLN A 62 11.28 -7.25 -1.97
CA GLN A 62 12.47 -7.70 -1.26
C GLN A 62 12.10 -8.74 -0.20
N ALA A 63 12.83 -9.83 -0.12
CA ALA A 63 12.72 -10.75 1.01
C ALA A 63 13.37 -10.13 2.25
N VAL A 64 12.69 -10.29 3.38
CA VAL A 64 13.18 -9.89 4.69
C VAL A 64 13.79 -11.12 5.35
N ASP A 65 15.07 -11.08 5.65
CA ASP A 65 15.76 -12.17 6.33
C ASP A 65 15.24 -12.34 7.77
N ASP A 66 15.27 -13.57 8.28
CA ASP A 66 14.85 -13.90 9.64
C ASP A 66 15.59 -13.08 10.73
N LYS A 67 16.74 -12.53 10.42
CA LYS A 67 17.60 -11.73 11.32
C LYS A 67 17.42 -10.22 11.17
N THR A 68 16.74 -9.76 10.13
CA THR A 68 16.44 -8.36 9.83
C THR A 68 14.94 -8.13 9.93
N ASN A 69 14.53 -7.07 10.62
CA ASN A 69 13.12 -6.68 10.60
C ASN A 69 12.80 -5.94 9.29
N GLU A 70 11.52 -5.78 8.97
CA GLU A 70 11.05 -5.09 7.77
C GLU A 70 11.66 -3.68 7.62
N ILE A 71 11.87 -2.99 8.74
CA ILE A 71 12.35 -1.60 8.77
C ILE A 71 13.70 -1.45 8.05
N THR A 72 14.61 -2.41 8.19
CA THR A 72 15.93 -2.33 7.54
C THR A 72 15.88 -2.59 6.03
N GLN A 73 14.84 -3.27 5.54
CA GLN A 73 14.68 -3.57 4.11
C GLN A 73 13.89 -2.49 3.36
N VAL A 74 13.20 -1.59 4.07
CA VAL A 74 12.43 -0.49 3.44
C VAL A 74 13.31 0.35 2.54
N GLU A 75 14.48 0.78 3.03
CA GLU A 75 15.39 1.59 2.21
C GLU A 75 15.86 0.86 0.96
N THR A 76 16.10 -0.46 1.05
CA THR A 76 16.50 -1.28 -0.10
C THR A 76 15.39 -1.31 -1.16
N VAL A 77 14.13 -1.37 -0.75
CA VAL A 77 12.98 -1.29 -1.65
C VAL A 77 12.82 0.11 -2.22
N LEU A 78 12.90 1.16 -1.38
CA LEU A 78 12.76 2.55 -1.81
C LEU A 78 13.81 2.94 -2.86
N ARG A 79 15.06 2.48 -2.72
CA ARG A 79 16.15 2.72 -3.69
C ARG A 79 15.92 2.09 -5.07
N GLN A 80 15.00 1.14 -5.18
CA GLN A 80 14.62 0.52 -6.46
C GLN A 80 13.49 1.29 -7.17
N LEU A 81 12.89 2.28 -6.50
CA LEU A 81 11.74 3.03 -6.99
C LEU A 81 12.15 4.42 -7.51
N VAL A 82 11.41 4.91 -8.46
CA VAL A 82 11.40 6.34 -8.80
C VAL A 82 10.50 7.03 -7.79
N LEU A 83 11.07 7.79 -6.85
CA LEU A 83 10.32 8.47 -5.80
C LEU A 83 9.85 9.88 -6.20
N GLN A 84 10.58 10.51 -7.13
CA GLN A 84 10.29 11.87 -7.59
C GLN A 84 8.81 12.02 -7.99
N ASP A 85 8.14 13.00 -7.41
CA ASP A 85 6.72 13.34 -7.65
C ASP A 85 5.73 12.19 -7.34
N ARG A 86 6.11 11.26 -6.46
CA ARG A 86 5.25 10.15 -6.02
C ARG A 86 4.95 10.22 -4.54
N VAL A 87 3.79 9.69 -4.17
CA VAL A 87 3.36 9.58 -2.76
C VAL A 87 3.53 8.14 -2.30
N VAL A 88 4.30 7.93 -1.23
CA VAL A 88 4.48 6.60 -0.63
C VAL A 88 3.56 6.48 0.59
N THR A 89 2.66 5.50 0.56
CA THR A 89 1.77 5.20 1.68
C THR A 89 2.25 3.96 2.44
N MET A 90 2.17 3.97 3.77
CA MET A 90 2.61 2.84 4.58
C MET A 90 1.87 2.72 5.91
N ASP A 91 1.83 1.49 6.46
CA ASP A 91 1.31 1.23 7.80
C ASP A 91 2.34 1.60 8.89
N ALA A 92 1.87 1.61 10.11
CA ALA A 92 2.60 2.07 11.28
C ALA A 92 3.94 1.36 11.50
N LEU A 93 4.06 0.08 11.21
CA LEU A 93 5.33 -0.65 11.38
C LEU A 93 6.48 0.00 10.61
N LEU A 94 6.20 0.50 9.41
CA LEU A 94 7.18 1.11 8.51
C LEU A 94 7.34 2.62 8.75
N THR A 95 6.51 3.22 9.62
CA THR A 95 6.58 4.64 9.99
C THR A 95 7.79 4.89 10.87
N GLN A 96 8.90 5.27 10.21
CA GLN A 96 10.20 5.54 10.83
C GLN A 96 10.80 6.82 10.25
N ARG A 97 11.50 7.60 11.08
CA ARG A 97 12.11 8.88 10.68
C ARG A 97 13.04 8.76 9.48
N HIS A 98 13.92 7.76 9.47
CA HIS A 98 14.86 7.55 8.37
C HIS A 98 14.16 7.14 7.07
N VAL A 99 12.99 6.48 7.15
CA VAL A 99 12.16 6.16 5.98
C VAL A 99 11.53 7.42 5.40
N ALA A 100 10.94 8.28 6.26
CA ALA A 100 10.43 9.58 5.84
C ALA A 100 11.54 10.42 5.17
N GLN A 101 12.73 10.49 5.79
CA GLN A 101 13.87 11.21 5.22
C GLN A 101 14.26 10.67 3.84
N THR A 102 14.34 9.34 3.68
CA THR A 102 14.69 8.71 2.39
C THR A 102 13.68 9.06 1.30
N ILE A 103 12.39 9.13 1.61
CA ILE A 103 11.35 9.48 0.64
C ILE A 103 11.47 10.95 0.23
N VAL A 104 11.61 11.84 1.21
CA VAL A 104 11.74 13.29 0.97
C VAL A 104 13.02 13.60 0.19
N ASP A 105 14.16 12.99 0.55
CA ASP A 105 15.43 13.14 -0.16
C ASP A 105 15.35 12.63 -1.61
N GLY A 106 14.48 11.65 -1.86
CA GLY A 106 14.18 11.14 -3.20
C GLY A 106 13.20 12.00 -4.01
N GLY A 107 12.75 13.14 -3.47
CA GLY A 107 11.81 14.05 -4.12
C GLY A 107 10.37 13.54 -4.13
N GLY A 108 10.04 12.56 -3.27
CA GLY A 108 8.70 12.04 -3.07
C GLY A 108 8.04 12.60 -1.82
N ASP A 109 6.77 12.27 -1.68
CA ASP A 109 5.96 12.57 -0.50
C ASP A 109 5.55 11.27 0.22
N ASP A 110 5.19 11.39 1.49
CA ASP A 110 4.71 10.26 2.29
C ASP A 110 3.30 10.49 2.86
N VAL A 111 2.63 9.37 3.18
CA VAL A 111 1.46 9.32 4.06
C VAL A 111 1.65 8.11 4.98
N MET A 112 1.92 8.36 6.25
CA MET A 112 2.29 7.34 7.21
C MET A 112 1.31 7.27 8.37
N ILE A 113 0.89 6.06 8.72
CA ILE A 113 0.07 5.82 9.91
C ILE A 113 0.97 5.81 11.15
N VAL A 114 0.56 6.50 12.20
CA VAL A 114 1.28 6.61 13.47
C VAL A 114 0.55 5.81 14.54
N LYS A 115 1.26 4.88 15.19
CA LYS A 115 0.77 4.06 16.31
C LYS A 115 1.80 4.06 17.46
N ASP A 116 1.73 3.06 18.33
CA ASP A 116 2.56 2.93 19.53
C ASP A 116 4.08 2.76 19.27
N ASN A 117 4.47 2.49 18.01
CA ASN A 117 5.87 2.48 17.59
C ASN A 117 6.51 3.90 17.56
N GLN A 118 5.69 4.94 17.55
CA GLN A 118 6.09 6.36 17.64
C GLN A 118 5.27 7.04 18.75
N PRO A 119 5.48 6.68 20.04
CA PRO A 119 4.55 7.04 21.11
C PRO A 119 4.47 8.55 21.37
N GLN A 120 5.60 9.26 21.28
CA GLN A 120 5.62 10.71 21.48
C GLN A 120 4.89 11.42 20.34
N LEU A 121 5.23 11.11 19.10
CA LEU A 121 4.57 11.69 17.93
C LEU A 121 3.05 11.43 17.95
N ARG A 122 2.64 10.20 18.32
CA ARG A 122 1.23 9.86 18.48
C ARG A 122 0.56 10.74 19.53
N ALA A 123 1.18 10.91 20.70
CA ALA A 123 0.62 11.74 21.78
C ALA A 123 0.51 13.21 21.36
N ASP A 124 1.51 13.73 20.65
CA ASP A 124 1.50 15.12 20.15
C ASP A 124 0.37 15.31 19.13
N ILE A 125 0.15 14.35 18.20
CA ILE A 125 -0.96 14.40 17.24
C ILE A 125 -2.31 14.33 17.96
N GLU A 126 -2.47 13.39 18.90
CA GLU A 126 -3.69 13.24 19.69
C GLU A 126 -4.02 14.53 20.45
N LEU A 127 -3.00 15.19 21.00
CA LEU A 127 -3.17 16.48 21.68
C LEU A 127 -3.70 17.58 20.74
N VAL A 128 -3.17 17.67 19.52
CA VAL A 128 -3.64 18.64 18.51
C VAL A 128 -5.13 18.50 18.23
N PHE A 129 -5.65 17.27 18.12
CA PHE A 129 -7.07 17.05 17.79
C PHE A 129 -7.98 17.10 19.03
N THR A 130 -7.47 16.78 20.23
CA THR A 130 -8.25 16.88 21.47
C THR A 130 -8.26 18.29 22.07
N LEU A 131 -7.18 19.03 21.89
CA LEU A 131 -7.01 20.40 22.41
C LEU A 131 -6.30 21.28 21.35
N PRO A 132 -7.01 21.69 20.29
CA PRO A 132 -6.41 22.41 19.18
C PRO A 132 -5.74 23.71 19.65
N PRO A 133 -4.52 24.01 19.16
CA PRO A 133 -3.86 25.29 19.44
C PRO A 133 -4.67 26.47 18.91
N ALA A 134 -4.54 27.61 19.56
CA ALA A 134 -5.21 28.83 19.13
C ALA A 134 -4.77 29.23 17.72
N GLY A 135 -5.73 29.37 16.81
CA GLY A 135 -5.48 29.72 15.41
C GLY A 135 -5.20 28.53 14.48
N ASP A 136 -5.17 27.30 15.00
CA ASP A 136 -5.08 26.10 14.16
C ASP A 136 -6.27 26.01 13.20
N ARG A 137 -5.98 25.73 11.93
CA ARG A 137 -7.00 25.53 10.89
C ARG A 137 -7.16 24.04 10.66
N GLN A 138 -8.23 23.49 11.20
CA GLN A 138 -8.60 22.10 10.95
C GLN A 138 -9.58 22.03 9.79
N GLU A 139 -9.24 21.21 8.79
CA GLU A 139 -10.13 20.89 7.69
C GLU A 139 -10.51 19.42 7.76
N SER A 140 -11.69 19.06 7.26
CA SER A 140 -12.12 17.66 7.31
C SER A 140 -12.85 17.22 6.04
N ALA A 141 -12.77 15.91 5.77
CA ALA A 141 -13.53 15.24 4.73
C ALA A 141 -14.19 13.98 5.29
N ARG A 142 -15.38 13.69 4.78
CA ARG A 142 -16.19 12.56 5.22
C ARG A 142 -16.64 11.70 4.05
N THR A 143 -16.60 10.37 4.24
CA THR A 143 -17.19 9.41 3.31
C THR A 143 -18.10 8.44 4.05
N VAL A 144 -19.12 7.95 3.34
CA VAL A 144 -20.05 6.91 3.84
C VAL A 144 -20.16 5.84 2.77
N ASP A 145 -19.77 4.62 3.13
CA ASP A 145 -19.89 3.45 2.26
C ASP A 145 -20.96 2.49 2.82
N ILE A 146 -21.82 1.99 1.95
CA ILE A 146 -22.86 1.02 2.27
C ILE A 146 -22.65 -0.22 1.44
N GLY A 147 -22.22 -1.31 2.08
CA GLY A 147 -21.94 -2.56 1.38
C GLY A 147 -21.62 -3.71 2.33
N HIS A 148 -21.62 -4.94 1.83
CA HIS A 148 -21.23 -6.14 2.56
C HIS A 148 -21.90 -6.29 3.94
N GLY A 149 -23.18 -5.87 4.06
CA GLY A 149 -23.95 -5.97 5.31
C GLY A 149 -23.57 -4.93 6.38
N ARG A 150 -22.81 -3.90 6.05
CA ARG A 150 -22.38 -2.84 6.97
C ARG A 150 -22.56 -1.45 6.37
N ILE A 151 -22.62 -0.46 7.24
CA ILE A 151 -22.46 0.95 6.95
C ILE A 151 -21.10 1.35 7.55
N GLU A 152 -20.28 1.99 6.76
CA GLU A 152 -18.95 2.41 7.16
C GLU A 152 -18.77 3.89 6.86
N GLN A 153 -18.61 4.67 7.93
CA GLN A 153 -18.38 6.11 7.86
C GLN A 153 -16.92 6.38 8.23
N ARG A 154 -16.26 7.21 7.43
CA ARG A 154 -14.92 7.71 7.72
C ARG A 154 -14.94 9.22 7.74
N ASN A 155 -14.25 9.80 8.71
CA ASN A 155 -14.00 11.22 8.82
C ASN A 155 -12.49 11.44 9.00
N LEU A 156 -11.85 12.16 8.10
CA LEU A 156 -10.45 12.51 8.20
C LEU A 156 -10.35 14.02 8.42
N THR A 157 -9.66 14.41 9.48
CA THR A 157 -9.39 15.81 9.84
C THR A 157 -7.88 16.05 9.79
N THR A 158 -7.45 17.20 9.27
CA THR A 158 -6.04 17.59 9.14
C THR A 158 -5.73 18.81 9.98
N SER A 159 -4.46 18.98 10.35
CA SER A 159 -3.90 20.14 11.02
C SER A 159 -2.44 20.35 10.61
N GLU A 160 -1.99 21.60 10.56
CA GLU A 160 -0.60 22.00 10.32
C GLU A 160 0.14 22.32 11.62
N ALA A 161 -0.51 22.21 12.78
CA ALA A 161 0.00 22.71 14.07
C ALA A 161 1.36 22.10 14.50
N LEU A 162 1.75 20.93 13.98
CA LEU A 162 3.03 20.30 14.27
C LEU A 162 4.13 20.55 13.23
N MET A 163 3.85 21.26 12.13
CA MET A 163 4.80 21.48 11.05
C MET A 163 6.12 22.13 11.51
N ASP A 164 6.03 23.17 12.34
CA ASP A 164 7.19 23.91 12.88
C ASP A 164 7.60 23.43 14.29
N TYR A 165 6.84 22.53 14.88
CA TYR A 165 7.09 22.03 16.24
C TYR A 165 7.83 20.69 16.24
N SER A 166 7.45 19.79 15.35
CA SER A 166 8.05 18.45 15.27
C SER A 166 9.29 18.46 14.37
N ASP A 167 10.31 17.73 14.81
CA ASP A 167 11.50 17.45 14.02
C ASP A 167 11.33 16.26 13.05
N TRP A 168 10.08 15.81 12.79
CA TRP A 168 9.79 14.74 11.84
C TRP A 168 10.13 15.18 10.42
N PRO A 169 10.90 14.38 9.64
CA PRO A 169 11.37 14.77 8.32
C PRO A 169 10.22 15.10 7.37
N GLY A 170 10.26 16.31 6.79
CA GLY A 170 9.29 16.75 5.79
C GLY A 170 7.86 16.98 6.29
N LEU A 171 7.59 16.89 7.60
CA LEU A 171 6.23 17.03 8.14
C LEU A 171 5.56 18.32 7.67
N ALA A 172 4.43 18.19 6.97
CA ALA A 172 3.60 19.30 6.53
C ALA A 172 2.22 19.29 7.20
N GLN A 173 1.61 18.11 7.32
CA GLN A 173 0.31 17.97 7.99
C GLN A 173 0.30 16.72 8.88
N VAL A 174 -0.49 16.79 9.95
CA VAL A 174 -0.92 15.63 10.72
C VAL A 174 -2.41 15.38 10.45
N PHE A 175 -2.87 14.15 10.63
CA PHE A 175 -4.27 13.84 10.47
C PHE A 175 -4.79 12.85 11.52
N GLU A 176 -6.08 12.99 11.84
CA GLU A 176 -6.89 12.03 12.57
C GLU A 176 -7.92 11.42 11.62
N LEU A 177 -7.98 10.10 11.57
CA LEU A 177 -8.98 9.36 10.81
C LEU A 177 -9.87 8.57 11.76
N GLY A 178 -11.11 9.04 11.96
CA GLY A 178 -12.17 8.33 12.63
C GLY A 178 -12.89 7.38 11.67
N ARG A 179 -13.05 6.13 12.06
CA ARG A 179 -13.78 5.09 11.32
C ARG A 179 -14.90 4.53 12.18
N HIS A 180 -16.14 4.69 11.75
CA HIS A 180 -17.32 4.16 12.42
C HIS A 180 -18.00 3.11 11.54
N VAL A 181 -18.12 1.89 12.03
CA VAL A 181 -18.71 0.75 11.31
C VAL A 181 -19.94 0.26 12.07
N ILE A 182 -21.07 0.17 11.36
CA ILE A 182 -22.33 -0.37 11.88
C ILE A 182 -22.65 -1.66 11.11
N ILE A 183 -22.74 -2.79 11.80
CA ILE A 183 -23.12 -4.08 11.21
C ILE A 183 -24.66 -4.14 11.12
N LYS A 184 -25.22 -4.08 9.92
CA LYS A 184 -26.67 -3.97 9.69
C LYS A 184 -27.48 -5.10 10.33
N LYS A 185 -26.93 -6.33 10.40
CA LYS A 185 -27.66 -7.50 10.90
C LYS A 185 -27.76 -7.50 12.43
N THR A 186 -26.73 -7.03 13.13
CA THR A 186 -26.64 -7.10 14.60
C THR A 186 -26.84 -5.76 15.27
N GLY A 187 -26.71 -4.64 14.54
CA GLY A 187 -26.63 -3.30 15.11
C GLY A 187 -25.31 -3.02 15.86
N GLU A 188 -24.35 -3.94 15.80
CA GLU A 188 -23.04 -3.76 16.45
C GLU A 188 -22.31 -2.58 15.85
N GLU A 189 -21.79 -1.70 16.69
CA GLU A 189 -21.01 -0.54 16.30
C GLU A 189 -19.56 -0.70 16.73
N ARG A 190 -18.64 -0.27 15.85
CA ARG A 190 -17.20 -0.24 16.12
C ARG A 190 -16.67 1.11 15.72
N VAL A 191 -15.95 1.75 16.64
CA VAL A 191 -15.27 3.02 16.40
C VAL A 191 -13.77 2.79 16.52
N GLU A 192 -13.02 3.25 15.54
CA GLU A 192 -11.57 3.20 15.50
C GLU A 192 -11.06 4.60 15.15
N VAL A 193 -10.02 5.05 15.85
CA VAL A 193 -9.32 6.30 15.54
C VAL A 193 -7.88 5.96 15.19
N VAL A 194 -7.41 6.52 14.10
CA VAL A 194 -6.05 6.33 13.57
C VAL A 194 -5.43 7.68 13.34
N TYR A 195 -4.19 7.86 13.76
CA TYR A 195 -3.40 9.07 13.54
C TYR A 195 -2.39 8.87 12.43
N GLY A 196 -1.97 9.95 11.79
CA GLY A 196 -0.93 9.88 10.78
C GLY A 196 -0.26 11.21 10.51
N VAL A 197 0.82 11.11 9.74
CA VAL A 197 1.64 12.24 9.28
C VAL A 197 1.77 12.20 7.77
N THR A 198 2.04 13.35 7.16
CA THR A 198 2.33 13.46 5.74
C THR A 198 3.26 14.64 5.45
N SER A 199 4.12 14.49 4.44
CA SER A 199 4.91 15.58 3.88
C SER A 199 4.13 16.42 2.86
N LEU A 200 2.98 15.93 2.40
CA LEU A 200 2.11 16.68 1.49
C LEU A 200 1.55 17.92 2.18
N ARG A 201 1.76 19.09 1.57
CA ARG A 201 1.18 20.35 2.05
C ARG A 201 -0.33 20.43 1.77
N PRO A 202 -1.09 21.29 2.46
CA PRO A 202 -2.53 21.45 2.22
C PRO A 202 -2.91 21.71 0.77
N GLU A 203 -2.06 22.48 0.03
CA GLU A 203 -2.27 22.78 -1.38
C GLU A 203 -2.10 21.53 -2.27
N GLN A 204 -1.26 20.58 -1.84
CA GLN A 204 -1.02 19.32 -2.53
C GLN A 204 -2.05 18.25 -2.15
N ALA A 205 -2.48 18.22 -0.87
CA ALA A 205 -3.43 17.21 -0.40
C ALA A 205 -4.45 17.77 0.59
N THR A 206 -5.68 17.93 0.11
CA THR A 206 -6.85 18.17 0.96
C THR A 206 -7.17 16.95 1.82
N PRO A 207 -7.99 17.10 2.91
CA PRO A 207 -8.43 15.95 3.71
C PRO A 207 -9.08 14.83 2.88
N GLY A 208 -9.81 15.19 1.83
CA GLY A 208 -10.40 14.21 0.90
C GLY A 208 -9.37 13.39 0.17
N ARG A 209 -8.31 14.04 -0.35
CA ARG A 209 -7.20 13.34 -1.00
C ARG A 209 -6.43 12.43 -0.04
N LEU A 210 -6.14 12.89 1.19
CA LEU A 210 -5.47 12.06 2.20
C LEU A 210 -6.33 10.85 2.56
N LEU A 211 -7.66 11.03 2.70
CA LEU A 211 -8.58 9.93 2.95
C LEU A 211 -8.54 8.89 1.82
N ASP A 212 -8.48 9.33 0.55
CA ASP A 212 -8.38 8.44 -0.61
C ASP A 212 -7.02 7.71 -0.66
N LEU A 213 -5.91 8.37 -0.31
CA LEU A 213 -4.58 7.75 -0.22
C LEU A 213 -4.53 6.67 0.86
N VAL A 214 -5.03 6.95 2.07
CA VAL A 214 -5.10 5.96 3.16
C VAL A 214 -6.01 4.79 2.80
N ARG A 215 -7.18 5.05 2.19
CA ARG A 215 -8.08 3.99 1.70
C ARG A 215 -7.43 3.18 0.58
N GLY A 216 -6.72 3.84 -0.32
CA GLY A 216 -5.98 3.23 -1.42
C GLY A 216 -4.93 2.24 -0.92
N HIS A 217 -4.19 2.59 0.13
CA HIS A 217 -3.23 1.71 0.77
C HIS A 217 -3.88 0.39 1.23
N TRP A 218 -4.91 0.46 2.08
CA TRP A 218 -5.63 -0.72 2.55
C TRP A 218 -6.32 -1.52 1.44
N HIS A 219 -6.76 -0.83 0.39
CA HIS A 219 -7.37 -1.49 -0.75
C HIS A 219 -6.36 -2.29 -1.58
N MET A 220 -5.15 -1.76 -1.74
CA MET A 220 -4.06 -2.46 -2.44
C MET A 220 -3.57 -3.67 -1.66
N GLU A 221 -3.37 -3.53 -0.35
CA GLU A 221 -3.06 -4.64 0.55
C GLU A 221 -4.10 -5.76 0.39
N ASN A 222 -5.38 -5.47 0.59
CA ASN A 222 -6.45 -6.45 0.47
C ASN A 222 -6.53 -7.07 -0.93
N LYS A 223 -6.46 -6.29 -2.01
CA LYS A 223 -6.53 -6.80 -3.38
C LYS A 223 -5.35 -7.68 -3.73
N SER A 224 -4.14 -7.27 -3.37
CA SER A 224 -2.92 -8.03 -3.66
C SER A 224 -2.92 -9.35 -2.88
N HIS A 225 -3.14 -9.29 -1.57
CA HIS A 225 -3.15 -10.48 -0.71
C HIS A 225 -4.28 -11.43 -1.09
N TRP A 226 -5.50 -10.93 -1.32
CA TRP A 226 -6.62 -11.78 -1.73
C TRP A 226 -6.36 -12.50 -3.06
N GLY A 227 -5.79 -11.81 -4.04
CA GLY A 227 -5.42 -12.41 -5.32
C GLY A 227 -4.40 -13.55 -5.16
N ARG A 228 -3.40 -13.36 -4.32
CA ARG A 228 -2.37 -14.37 -4.02
C ARG A 228 -2.92 -15.54 -3.22
N ASP A 229 -3.67 -15.25 -2.15
CA ASP A 229 -4.12 -16.28 -1.20
C ASP A 229 -5.32 -17.06 -1.74
N VAL A 230 -6.30 -16.38 -2.38
CA VAL A 230 -7.53 -17.02 -2.84
C VAL A 230 -7.41 -17.56 -4.27
N THR A 231 -6.82 -16.78 -5.20
CA THR A 231 -6.74 -17.21 -6.60
C THR A 231 -5.59 -18.20 -6.84
N PHE A 232 -4.42 -17.94 -6.23
CA PHE A 232 -3.22 -18.75 -6.41
C PHE A 232 -2.94 -19.70 -5.25
N ASP A 233 -3.76 -19.70 -4.21
CA ASP A 233 -3.65 -20.58 -3.02
C ASP A 233 -2.25 -20.55 -2.39
N GLU A 234 -1.66 -19.35 -2.31
CA GLU A 234 -0.26 -19.16 -1.94
C GLU A 234 0.03 -19.64 -0.51
N ASP A 235 -0.89 -19.41 0.42
CA ASP A 235 -0.73 -19.82 1.82
C ASP A 235 -0.69 -21.35 2.00
N ARG A 236 -1.21 -22.11 1.04
CA ARG A 236 -1.15 -23.59 1.01
C ARG A 236 -0.02 -24.13 0.15
N SER A 237 0.71 -23.27 -0.57
CA SER A 237 1.85 -23.67 -1.38
C SER A 237 2.94 -24.31 -0.50
N GLN A 238 3.39 -25.51 -0.90
CA GLN A 238 4.47 -26.22 -0.20
C GLN A 238 5.87 -25.98 -0.80
N VAL A 239 6.01 -24.96 -1.61
CA VAL A 239 7.30 -24.53 -2.15
C VAL A 239 8.11 -23.87 -1.05
N ARG A 240 9.22 -24.52 -0.62
CA ARG A 240 9.96 -24.13 0.59
C ARG A 240 11.49 -24.11 0.42
N CYS A 241 12.01 -24.43 -0.77
CA CYS A 241 13.44 -24.57 -1.00
C CYS A 241 14.08 -23.26 -1.47
N GLY A 242 15.18 -22.86 -0.81
CA GLY A 242 15.97 -21.68 -1.22
C GLY A 242 15.11 -20.44 -1.47
N ASN A 243 15.38 -19.74 -2.55
CA ASN A 243 14.66 -18.52 -2.96
C ASN A 243 13.39 -18.81 -3.78
N ILE A 244 13.01 -20.07 -3.99
CA ILE A 244 11.86 -20.42 -4.84
C ILE A 244 10.53 -19.82 -4.31
N PRO A 245 10.25 -19.76 -2.99
CA PRO A 245 9.05 -19.09 -2.49
C PRO A 245 8.95 -17.62 -2.95
N GLN A 246 10.05 -16.88 -2.87
CA GLN A 246 10.15 -15.49 -3.32
C GLN A 246 9.94 -15.37 -4.83
N VAL A 247 10.59 -16.23 -5.62
CA VAL A 247 10.43 -16.29 -7.09
C VAL A 247 8.98 -16.55 -7.47
N MET A 248 8.32 -17.50 -6.81
CA MET A 248 6.91 -17.81 -7.06
C MET A 248 5.98 -16.66 -6.69
N ALA A 249 6.28 -15.92 -5.63
CA ALA A 249 5.55 -14.71 -5.27
C ALA A 249 5.71 -13.62 -6.33
N ALA A 250 6.92 -13.38 -6.82
CA ALA A 250 7.21 -12.44 -7.91
C ALA A 250 6.44 -12.80 -9.20
N LEU A 251 6.41 -14.07 -9.58
CA LEU A 251 5.64 -14.54 -10.73
C LEU A 251 4.14 -14.33 -10.55
N ARG A 252 3.58 -14.64 -9.38
CA ARG A 252 2.15 -14.40 -9.09
C ARG A 252 1.81 -12.91 -9.16
N ASN A 253 2.66 -12.06 -8.57
CA ASN A 253 2.50 -10.61 -8.63
C ASN A 253 2.53 -10.10 -10.07
N THR A 254 3.45 -10.61 -10.90
CA THR A 254 3.54 -10.25 -12.33
C THR A 254 2.28 -10.66 -13.09
N VAL A 255 1.77 -11.88 -12.88
CA VAL A 255 0.54 -12.34 -13.53
C VAL A 255 -0.66 -11.48 -13.09
N ILE A 256 -0.81 -11.19 -11.79
CA ILE A 256 -1.86 -10.31 -11.29
C ILE A 256 -1.75 -8.93 -11.93
N GLY A 257 -0.54 -8.37 -12.00
CA GLY A 257 -0.27 -7.08 -12.61
C GLY A 257 -0.63 -7.05 -14.10
N LEU A 258 -0.16 -8.02 -14.88
CA LEU A 258 -0.47 -8.16 -16.31
C LEU A 258 -1.98 -8.24 -16.57
N LEU A 259 -2.70 -9.04 -15.78
CA LEU A 259 -4.14 -9.19 -15.94
C LEU A 259 -4.87 -7.89 -15.62
N ARG A 260 -4.44 -7.16 -14.58
CA ARG A 260 -5.01 -5.83 -14.26
C ARG A 260 -4.72 -4.80 -15.35
N TRP A 261 -3.49 -4.74 -15.81
CA TRP A 261 -3.09 -3.87 -16.91
C TRP A 261 -3.92 -4.16 -18.19
N ALA A 262 -4.23 -5.43 -18.46
CA ALA A 262 -5.11 -5.85 -19.53
C ALA A 262 -6.62 -5.59 -19.23
N GLY A 263 -6.96 -4.89 -18.15
CA GLY A 263 -8.33 -4.49 -17.78
C GLY A 263 -9.15 -5.56 -17.06
N HIS A 264 -8.53 -6.66 -16.60
CA HIS A 264 -9.26 -7.70 -15.87
C HIS A 264 -9.43 -7.35 -14.39
N THR A 265 -10.66 -7.18 -13.95
CA THR A 265 -11.01 -6.91 -12.53
C THR A 265 -11.10 -8.21 -11.71
N ASN A 266 -11.52 -9.32 -12.31
CA ASN A 266 -11.61 -10.64 -11.66
C ASN A 266 -10.47 -11.56 -12.14
N ILE A 267 -9.41 -11.63 -11.33
CA ILE A 267 -8.18 -12.40 -11.66
C ILE A 267 -8.48 -13.88 -11.81
N ALA A 268 -9.28 -14.49 -10.93
CA ALA A 268 -9.61 -15.92 -11.01
C ALA A 268 -10.38 -16.26 -12.29
N ALA A 269 -11.32 -15.41 -12.70
CA ALA A 269 -12.07 -15.60 -13.96
C ALA A 269 -11.15 -15.43 -15.17
N ALA A 270 -10.24 -14.45 -15.14
CA ALA A 270 -9.25 -14.24 -16.21
C ALA A 270 -8.31 -15.43 -16.35
N CYS A 271 -7.78 -15.97 -15.23
CA CYS A 271 -6.94 -17.17 -15.26
C CYS A 271 -7.67 -18.37 -15.89
N ARG A 272 -8.92 -18.64 -15.49
CA ARG A 272 -9.72 -19.73 -16.09
C ARG A 272 -9.93 -19.54 -17.58
N ARG A 273 -10.25 -18.31 -18.02
CA ARG A 273 -10.45 -17.99 -19.44
C ARG A 273 -9.17 -18.21 -20.24
N LEU A 274 -8.04 -17.70 -19.76
CA LEU A 274 -6.74 -17.84 -20.45
C LEU A 274 -6.23 -19.28 -20.45
N ALA A 275 -6.51 -20.07 -19.40
CA ALA A 275 -6.22 -21.49 -19.39
C ALA A 275 -7.00 -22.27 -20.49
N ALA A 276 -8.24 -21.84 -20.76
CA ALA A 276 -9.04 -22.42 -21.87
C ALA A 276 -8.64 -21.86 -23.25
N GLN A 277 -7.89 -20.77 -23.31
CA GLN A 277 -7.49 -20.10 -24.55
C GLN A 277 -5.99 -19.75 -24.54
N PRO A 278 -5.08 -20.75 -24.65
CA PRO A 278 -3.64 -20.55 -24.50
C PRO A 278 -3.05 -19.52 -25.46
N ALA A 279 -3.59 -19.42 -26.69
CA ALA A 279 -3.15 -18.45 -27.69
C ALA A 279 -3.33 -16.99 -27.18
N GLN A 280 -4.43 -16.71 -26.47
CA GLN A 280 -4.64 -15.39 -25.86
C GLN A 280 -3.68 -15.14 -24.68
N ALA A 281 -3.34 -16.18 -23.91
CA ALA A 281 -2.36 -16.05 -22.83
C ALA A 281 -0.97 -15.71 -23.39
N LEU A 282 -0.55 -16.37 -24.49
CA LEU A 282 0.70 -16.09 -25.17
C LEU A 282 0.74 -14.69 -25.77
N ALA A 283 -0.35 -14.26 -26.43
CA ALA A 283 -0.48 -12.91 -26.96
C ALA A 283 -0.37 -11.83 -25.86
N LEU A 284 -0.93 -12.10 -24.67
CA LEU A 284 -0.85 -11.18 -23.52
C LEU A 284 0.60 -10.91 -23.05
N ILE A 285 1.48 -11.89 -23.20
CA ILE A 285 2.92 -11.76 -22.88
C ILE A 285 3.77 -11.43 -24.12
N GLY A 286 3.15 -11.04 -25.23
CA GLY A 286 3.83 -10.58 -26.44
C GLY A 286 4.35 -11.71 -27.35
N ILE A 287 3.93 -12.96 -27.14
CA ILE A 287 4.29 -14.09 -28.01
C ILE A 287 3.19 -14.25 -29.08
N ALA A 288 3.53 -13.92 -30.33
CA ALA A 288 2.67 -14.22 -31.45
C ALA A 288 2.79 -15.73 -31.82
N LEU A 289 1.67 -16.41 -31.94
CA LEU A 289 1.68 -17.74 -32.60
C LEU A 289 1.66 -17.49 -34.11
N GLU A 290 2.72 -17.90 -34.81
CA GLU A 290 2.70 -17.98 -36.25
C GLU A 290 1.66 -19.07 -36.62
N ASN A 291 0.69 -18.72 -37.46
CA ASN A 291 -0.31 -19.67 -38.03
C ASN A 291 0.29 -20.55 -39.07
#